data_13cf6a40b057b66285ea4c505fec5c65
#
_entry.id   13cf6a40b057b66285ea4c505fec5c65
#
_cell.length_a   1.000
_cell.length_b   1.000
_cell.length_c   1.000
_cell.angle_alpha   90.00
_cell.angle_beta   90.00
_cell.angle_gamma   90.00
#
_symmetry.space_group_name_H-M   'P 1'
#
loop_
_entity.id
_entity.type
_entity.pdbx_description
1 polymer ?
#
loop_
_entity_poly.entity_id
_entity_poly.type
_entity_poly.pdbx_seq_one_letter_code
_entity_poly.pdbx_strand_id
1 'polypeptide(L)'
;TPFLLSYMPDITFGSKQHFKNMLEEFVVAEKLGYATVSIPEHHLINLLMMPSPLQMAVKIASITKNIKITTGIVVLPLHDMRTYAGEVATADILTDGRLILGVGRGAFAWEMQRLGTPIEKSKEKFIESLEVLQLLLKNKEVSYKGKFYDSEPITIMTRPISNPVQMMVA
;
A
#
# COMPACT_ATOMS: atom_id res chain seq x y z
N THR A 1 4.88 -4.49 -16.19
CA THR A 1 4.13 -4.78 -14.95
C THR A 1 2.64 -4.71 -15.28
N PRO A 2 1.88 -5.83 -15.20
CA PRO A 2 0.43 -5.77 -15.29
C PRO A 2 -0.12 -4.91 -14.14
N PHE A 3 -1.08 -4.07 -14.48
CA PHE A 3 -1.79 -3.22 -13.53
C PHE A 3 -3.23 -3.72 -13.40
N LEU A 4 -3.67 -3.91 -12.17
CA LEU A 4 -5.03 -4.36 -11.93
C LEU A 4 -6.05 -3.27 -12.24
N LEU A 5 -6.86 -3.50 -13.26
CA LEU A 5 -8.02 -2.69 -13.55
C LEU A 5 -9.25 -3.42 -13.05
N SER A 6 -9.92 -2.86 -12.07
CA SER A 6 -11.14 -3.42 -11.52
C SER A 6 -12.25 -2.39 -11.56
N TYR A 7 -13.42 -2.81 -12.02
CA TYR A 7 -14.63 -2.01 -12.06
C TYR A 7 -15.81 -2.82 -11.55
N MET A 8 -16.58 -2.22 -10.65
CA MET A 8 -17.80 -2.82 -10.15
C MET A 8 -18.95 -1.83 -10.31
N PRO A 9 -19.97 -2.16 -11.13
CA PRO A 9 -21.04 -1.21 -11.47
C PRO A 9 -21.82 -0.73 -10.25
N ASP A 10 -22.08 -1.63 -9.31
CA ASP A 10 -22.71 -1.31 -8.03
C ASP A 10 -22.40 -2.39 -6.96
N ILE A 11 -22.81 -2.14 -5.72
CA ILE A 11 -22.53 -3.03 -4.57
C ILE A 11 -23.21 -4.40 -4.63
N THR A 12 -24.18 -4.60 -5.51
CA THR A 12 -24.90 -5.87 -5.67
C THR A 12 -24.19 -6.84 -6.61
N PHE A 13 -23.15 -6.38 -7.32
CA PHE A 13 -22.45 -7.17 -8.35
C PHE A 13 -21.71 -8.41 -7.81
N GLY A 14 -21.46 -8.47 -6.50
CA GLY A 14 -20.85 -9.65 -5.86
C GLY A 14 -19.34 -9.56 -5.69
N SER A 15 -18.90 -8.83 -4.69
CA SER A 15 -17.48 -8.59 -4.37
C SER A 15 -16.66 -9.87 -4.27
N LYS A 16 -17.21 -10.95 -3.72
CA LYS A 16 -16.48 -12.22 -3.56
C LYS A 16 -15.99 -12.79 -4.89
N GLN A 17 -16.88 -12.83 -5.91
CA GLN A 17 -16.50 -13.33 -7.24
C GLN A 17 -15.52 -12.38 -7.92
N HIS A 18 -15.71 -11.07 -7.75
CA HIS A 18 -14.82 -10.05 -8.28
C HIS A 18 -13.38 -10.23 -7.77
N PHE A 19 -13.20 -10.33 -6.43
CA PHE A 19 -11.90 -10.58 -5.83
C PHE A 19 -11.29 -11.93 -6.25
N LYS A 20 -12.10 -12.97 -6.41
CA LYS A 20 -11.63 -14.25 -6.92
C LYS A 20 -11.05 -14.12 -8.33
N ASN A 21 -11.74 -13.44 -9.23
CA ASN A 21 -11.28 -13.21 -10.60
C ASN A 21 -9.95 -12.44 -10.61
N MET A 22 -9.85 -11.37 -9.82
CA MET A 22 -8.61 -10.60 -9.69
C MET A 22 -7.43 -11.48 -9.24
N LEU A 23 -7.64 -12.36 -8.26
CA LEU A 23 -6.58 -13.25 -7.78
C LEU A 23 -6.13 -14.25 -8.85
N GLU A 24 -7.05 -14.75 -9.69
CA GLU A 24 -6.73 -15.63 -10.81
C GLU A 24 -5.85 -14.93 -11.85
N GLU A 25 -6.07 -13.63 -12.11
CA GLU A 25 -5.23 -12.82 -13.01
C GLU A 25 -3.77 -12.74 -12.55
N PHE A 26 -3.52 -12.61 -11.25
CA PHE A 26 -2.15 -12.58 -10.71
C PHE A 26 -1.44 -13.92 -10.84
N VAL A 27 -2.16 -15.03 -10.66
CA VAL A 27 -1.61 -16.38 -10.90
C VAL A 27 -1.27 -16.56 -12.38
N VAL A 28 -2.11 -16.07 -13.28
CA VAL A 28 -1.85 -16.12 -14.73
C VAL A 28 -0.64 -15.25 -15.07
N ALA A 29 -0.53 -14.05 -14.50
CA ALA A 29 0.62 -13.17 -14.71
C ALA A 29 1.95 -13.85 -14.33
N GLU A 30 2.01 -14.55 -13.20
CA GLU A 30 3.21 -15.30 -12.82
C GLU A 30 3.51 -16.43 -13.81
N LYS A 31 2.51 -17.20 -14.24
CA LYS A 31 2.68 -18.28 -15.24
C LYS A 31 3.17 -17.78 -16.59
N LEU A 32 2.80 -16.54 -16.95
CA LEU A 32 3.26 -15.88 -18.18
C LEU A 32 4.65 -15.25 -18.03
N GLY A 33 5.31 -15.37 -16.87
CA GLY A 33 6.67 -14.89 -16.63
C GLY A 33 6.78 -13.40 -16.33
N TYR A 34 5.71 -12.72 -15.92
CA TYR A 34 5.82 -11.35 -15.46
C TYR A 34 6.64 -11.26 -14.17
N ALA A 35 7.60 -10.33 -14.12
CA ALA A 35 8.46 -10.14 -12.95
C ALA A 35 7.74 -9.47 -11.78
N THR A 36 6.75 -8.60 -12.07
CA THR A 36 6.01 -7.86 -11.06
C THR A 36 4.54 -7.73 -11.44
N VAL A 37 3.69 -7.54 -10.43
CA VAL A 37 2.29 -7.09 -10.58
C VAL A 37 2.08 -5.82 -9.76
N SER A 38 1.12 -4.98 -10.14
CA SER A 38 0.84 -3.72 -9.46
C SER A 38 -0.60 -3.66 -8.96
N ILE A 39 -0.77 -3.22 -7.71
CA ILE A 39 -2.05 -3.10 -7.02
C ILE A 39 -2.27 -1.63 -6.63
N PRO A 40 -3.34 -0.97 -7.09
CA PRO A 40 -3.67 0.39 -6.68
C PRO A 40 -4.20 0.46 -5.24
N GLU A 41 -4.37 1.69 -4.74
CA GLU A 41 -5.20 1.97 -3.58
C GLU A 41 -6.27 2.99 -3.95
N HIS A 42 -7.54 2.61 -3.80
CA HIS A 42 -8.66 3.50 -3.96
C HIS A 42 -9.80 3.15 -2.99
N HIS A 43 -10.49 4.20 -2.55
CA HIS A 43 -11.58 4.13 -1.60
C HIS A 43 -12.81 4.86 -2.16
N LEU A 44 -14.00 4.43 -1.74
CA LEU A 44 -15.27 5.14 -1.98
C LEU A 44 -15.64 5.34 -3.46
N ILE A 45 -15.00 4.62 -4.37
CA ILE A 45 -15.27 4.65 -5.81
C ILE A 45 -15.45 3.23 -6.34
N ASN A 46 -16.08 3.09 -7.49
CA ASN A 46 -16.36 1.80 -8.12
C ASN A 46 -15.35 1.41 -9.21
N LEU A 47 -14.25 2.16 -9.31
CA LEU A 47 -13.15 1.92 -10.22
C LEU A 47 -11.88 1.62 -9.42
N LEU A 48 -11.05 0.68 -9.91
CA LEU A 48 -9.79 0.29 -9.25
C LEU A 48 -10.00 -0.10 -7.78
N MET A 49 -11.05 -0.82 -7.50
CA MET A 49 -11.53 -1.18 -6.16
C MET A 49 -10.50 -1.98 -5.37
N MET A 50 -9.66 -1.29 -4.65
CA MET A 50 -8.66 -1.91 -3.77
C MET A 50 -8.38 -1.02 -2.56
N PRO A 51 -9.21 -1.10 -1.51
CA PRO A 51 -9.03 -0.27 -0.32
C PRO A 51 -7.89 -0.74 0.60
N SER A 52 -7.37 -1.96 0.41
CA SER A 52 -6.36 -2.57 1.29
C SER A 52 -5.27 -3.28 0.47
N PRO A 53 -4.38 -2.54 -0.20
CA PRO A 53 -3.37 -3.13 -1.09
C PRO A 53 -2.40 -4.05 -0.36
N LEU A 54 -2.03 -3.79 0.89
CA LEU A 54 -1.14 -4.69 1.66
C LEU A 54 -1.78 -6.04 1.96
N GLN A 55 -3.08 -6.07 2.28
CA GLN A 55 -3.81 -7.33 2.48
C GLN A 55 -3.87 -8.14 1.18
N MET A 56 -4.12 -7.45 0.05
CA MET A 56 -4.10 -8.09 -1.26
C MET A 56 -2.71 -8.61 -1.61
N ALA A 57 -1.64 -7.85 -1.32
CA ALA A 57 -0.27 -8.28 -1.53
C ALA A 57 0.05 -9.58 -0.79
N VAL A 58 -0.32 -9.68 0.48
CA VAL A 58 -0.16 -10.90 1.28
C VAL A 58 -0.96 -12.07 0.67
N LYS A 59 -2.19 -11.81 0.21
CA LYS A 59 -3.01 -12.86 -0.43
C LYS A 59 -2.40 -13.33 -1.75
N ILE A 60 -1.89 -12.43 -2.59
CA ILE A 60 -1.19 -12.78 -3.83
C ILE A 60 0.05 -13.61 -3.51
N ALA A 61 0.84 -13.19 -2.52
CA ALA A 61 2.03 -13.91 -2.09
C ALA A 61 1.72 -15.36 -1.67
N SER A 62 0.57 -15.59 -1.03
CA SER A 62 0.14 -16.92 -0.58
C SER A 62 -0.25 -17.88 -1.72
N ILE A 63 -0.49 -17.39 -2.92
CA ILE A 63 -0.92 -18.16 -4.09
C ILE A 63 0.05 -18.10 -5.27
N THR A 64 1.17 -17.40 -5.12
CA THR A 64 2.25 -17.24 -6.09
C THR A 64 3.59 -17.55 -5.42
N LYS A 65 4.66 -17.76 -6.22
CA LYS A 65 5.96 -18.19 -5.67
C LYS A 65 7.07 -17.14 -5.84
N ASN A 66 7.15 -16.47 -6.97
CA ASN A 66 8.32 -15.68 -7.37
C ASN A 66 7.99 -14.23 -7.73
N ILE A 67 6.78 -13.97 -8.21
CA ILE A 67 6.38 -12.65 -8.69
C ILE A 67 6.47 -11.61 -7.57
N LYS A 68 7.10 -10.47 -7.86
CA LYS A 68 7.11 -9.33 -6.94
C LYS A 68 5.78 -8.59 -6.99
N ILE A 69 5.40 -8.02 -5.87
CA ILE A 69 4.11 -7.39 -5.70
C ILE A 69 4.34 -5.93 -5.36
N THR A 70 3.93 -5.05 -6.26
CA THR A 70 4.12 -3.61 -6.13
C THR A 70 2.78 -2.97 -5.77
N THR A 71 2.76 -2.11 -4.77
CA THR A 71 1.63 -1.19 -4.63
C THR A 71 1.79 -0.05 -5.64
N GLY A 72 0.77 0.25 -6.37
CA GLY A 72 0.86 1.23 -7.45
C GLY A 72 -0.30 2.22 -7.46
N ILE A 73 -0.39 3.03 -6.43
CA ILE A 73 0.43 3.33 -5.26
C ILE A 73 -0.39 3.22 -3.97
N VAL A 74 0.27 3.19 -2.81
CA VAL A 74 -0.38 3.52 -1.53
C VAL A 74 -0.43 5.04 -1.37
N VAL A 75 -1.57 5.54 -0.95
CA VAL A 75 -1.80 6.97 -0.71
C VAL A 75 -1.42 7.32 0.73
N LEU A 76 -0.12 7.55 1.00
CA LEU A 76 0.39 7.76 2.37
C LEU A 76 -0.40 8.81 3.18
N PRO A 77 -0.86 9.95 2.60
CA PRO A 77 -1.63 10.93 3.36
C PRO A 77 -2.96 10.42 3.94
N LEU A 78 -3.44 9.27 3.54
CA LEU A 78 -4.65 8.66 4.08
C LEU A 78 -4.39 7.77 5.30
N HIS A 79 -3.13 7.47 5.61
CA HIS A 79 -2.72 6.58 6.68
C HIS A 79 -2.01 7.32 7.82
N ASP A 80 -2.03 6.72 9.01
CA ASP A 80 -1.17 7.13 10.13
C ASP A 80 0.12 6.28 10.11
N MET A 81 1.25 6.92 9.88
CA MET A 81 2.53 6.23 9.73
C MET A 81 2.95 5.45 10.97
N ARG A 82 2.47 5.82 12.15
CA ARG A 82 2.77 5.13 13.42
C ARG A 82 2.19 3.73 13.47
N THR A 83 1.05 3.50 12.83
CA THR A 83 0.44 2.17 12.66
C THR A 83 0.84 1.54 11.33
N TYR A 84 0.87 2.34 10.27
CA TYR A 84 1.11 1.85 8.91
C TYR A 84 2.50 1.23 8.73
N ALA A 85 3.53 1.72 9.45
CA ALA A 85 4.86 1.11 9.43
C ALA A 85 4.85 -0.35 9.92
N GLY A 86 4.04 -0.66 10.93
CA GLY A 86 3.83 -2.03 11.39
C GLY A 86 3.11 -2.90 10.37
N GLU A 87 2.14 -2.35 9.64
CA GLU A 87 1.43 -3.04 8.56
C GLU A 87 2.36 -3.35 7.39
N VAL A 88 3.20 -2.38 6.99
CA VAL A 88 4.23 -2.57 5.95
C VAL A 88 5.22 -3.65 6.35
N ALA A 89 5.74 -3.61 7.57
CA ALA A 89 6.67 -4.62 8.07
C ALA A 89 6.03 -6.02 8.09
N THR A 90 4.76 -6.11 8.49
CA THR A 90 4.01 -7.37 8.47
C THR A 90 3.82 -7.89 7.05
N ALA A 91 3.46 -7.01 6.11
CA ALA A 91 3.30 -7.38 4.70
C ALA A 91 4.63 -7.82 4.08
N ASP A 92 5.74 -7.15 4.39
CA ASP A 92 7.08 -7.56 3.93
C ASP A 92 7.45 -8.97 4.40
N ILE A 93 7.20 -9.28 5.67
CA ILE A 93 7.42 -10.62 6.23
C ILE A 93 6.53 -11.66 5.53
N LEU A 94 5.23 -11.40 5.44
CA LEU A 94 4.26 -12.37 4.91
C LEU A 94 4.32 -12.54 3.38
N THR A 95 5.04 -11.66 2.69
CA THR A 95 5.33 -11.78 1.26
C THR A 95 6.73 -12.36 0.98
N ASP A 96 7.46 -12.78 2.03
CA ASP A 96 8.85 -13.24 1.92
C ASP A 96 9.77 -12.21 1.21
N GLY A 97 9.60 -10.91 1.52
CA GLY A 97 10.38 -9.82 0.93
C GLY A 97 10.07 -9.54 -0.53
N ARG A 98 8.95 -10.04 -1.07
CA ARG A 98 8.52 -9.78 -2.45
C ARG A 98 7.75 -8.48 -2.61
N LEU A 99 7.47 -7.77 -1.51
CA LEU A 99 6.79 -6.48 -1.53
C LEU A 99 7.71 -5.38 -2.10
N ILE A 100 7.16 -4.58 -3.02
CA ILE A 100 7.71 -3.30 -3.44
C ILE A 100 6.69 -2.24 -3.07
N LEU A 101 6.99 -1.41 -2.08
CA LEU A 101 6.08 -0.39 -1.58
C LEU A 101 6.10 0.84 -2.47
N GLY A 102 5.20 0.91 -3.44
CA GLY A 102 4.96 2.11 -4.21
C GLY A 102 4.07 3.08 -3.44
N VAL A 103 4.51 4.32 -3.30
CA VAL A 103 3.83 5.34 -2.49
C VAL A 103 3.62 6.64 -3.26
N GLY A 104 2.58 7.38 -2.90
CA GLY A 104 2.28 8.65 -3.53
C GLY A 104 1.35 9.52 -2.67
N ARG A 105 1.12 10.75 -3.17
CA ARG A 105 0.31 11.74 -2.46
C ARG A 105 -1.20 11.57 -2.65
N GLY A 106 -1.63 10.72 -3.60
CA GLY A 106 -3.00 10.66 -4.07
C GLY A 106 -3.31 11.69 -5.17
N ALA A 107 -4.31 11.39 -6.00
CA ALA A 107 -4.69 12.18 -7.17
C ALA A 107 -6.17 12.58 -7.20
N PHE A 108 -7.05 11.80 -6.58
CA PHE A 108 -8.49 12.05 -6.62
C PHE A 108 -8.93 12.99 -5.48
N ALA A 109 -9.11 14.27 -5.78
CA ALA A 109 -9.53 15.29 -4.81
C ALA A 109 -10.83 14.90 -4.09
N TRP A 110 -11.77 14.30 -4.80
CA TRP A 110 -13.05 13.82 -4.26
C TRP A 110 -12.86 12.76 -3.16
N GLU A 111 -11.99 11.79 -3.39
CA GLU A 111 -11.65 10.73 -2.44
C GLU A 111 -10.90 11.30 -1.22
N MET A 112 -9.84 12.05 -1.49
CA MET A 112 -8.98 12.66 -0.48
C MET A 112 -9.77 13.56 0.48
N GLN A 113 -10.68 14.38 -0.02
CA GLN A 113 -11.50 15.27 0.79
C GLN A 113 -12.42 14.49 1.72
N ARG A 114 -13.05 13.41 1.24
CA ARG A 114 -13.96 12.58 2.05
C ARG A 114 -13.24 11.79 3.14
N LEU A 115 -11.97 11.48 2.92
CA LEU A 115 -11.10 10.81 3.88
C LEU A 115 -10.30 11.77 4.77
N GLY A 116 -10.70 13.05 4.80
CA GLY A 116 -10.17 14.04 5.75
C GLY A 116 -8.79 14.61 5.37
N THR A 117 -8.30 14.36 4.16
CA THR A 117 -7.03 14.94 3.68
C THR A 117 -7.30 15.69 2.37
N PRO A 118 -7.63 16.99 2.41
CA PRO A 118 -7.82 17.79 1.18
C PRO A 118 -6.58 17.77 0.29
N ILE A 119 -6.80 17.76 -1.02
CA ILE A 119 -5.75 17.62 -2.04
C ILE A 119 -4.68 18.70 -1.93
N GLU A 120 -5.04 19.91 -1.49
CA GLU A 120 -4.14 21.04 -1.30
C GLU A 120 -3.09 20.77 -0.21
N LYS A 121 -3.44 19.96 0.80
CA LYS A 121 -2.57 19.57 1.90
C LYS A 121 -1.82 18.26 1.62
N SER A 122 -2.22 17.52 0.60
CA SER A 122 -1.72 16.16 0.35
C SER A 122 -0.23 16.12 0.07
N LYS A 123 0.33 17.12 -0.62
CA LYS A 123 1.76 17.18 -0.93
C LYS A 123 2.62 17.32 0.32
N GLU A 124 2.29 18.27 1.20
CA GLU A 124 3.04 18.46 2.44
C GLU A 124 2.92 17.24 3.35
N LYS A 125 1.70 16.73 3.52
CA LYS A 125 1.46 15.53 4.34
C LYS A 125 2.16 14.31 3.79
N PHE A 126 2.23 14.14 2.46
CA PHE A 126 2.95 13.06 1.82
C PHE A 126 4.44 13.09 2.13
N ILE A 127 5.08 14.26 2.02
CA ILE A 127 6.52 14.40 2.29
C ILE A 127 6.82 14.01 3.73
N GLU A 128 6.07 14.53 4.69
CA GLU A 128 6.25 14.23 6.10
C GLU A 128 5.92 12.75 6.41
N SER A 129 4.84 12.21 5.83
CA SER A 129 4.49 10.79 5.97
C SER A 129 5.59 9.87 5.46
N LEU A 130 6.18 10.18 4.31
CA LEU A 130 7.26 9.38 3.73
C LEU A 130 8.49 9.38 4.63
N GLU A 131 8.88 10.54 5.15
CA GLU A 131 10.00 10.68 6.08
C GLU A 131 9.76 9.86 7.36
N VAL A 132 8.61 10.02 7.99
CA VAL A 132 8.25 9.29 9.23
C VAL A 132 8.22 7.78 8.97
N LEU A 133 7.63 7.34 7.86
CA LEU A 133 7.60 5.91 7.51
C LEU A 133 9.00 5.33 7.35
N GLN A 134 9.88 6.03 6.63
CA GLN A 134 11.27 5.58 6.43
C GLN A 134 12.05 5.51 7.74
N LEU A 135 11.88 6.52 8.61
CA LEU A 135 12.52 6.51 9.93
C LEU A 135 12.03 5.33 10.79
N LEU A 136 10.72 5.08 10.84
CA LEU A 136 10.13 3.99 11.63
C LEU A 136 10.54 2.60 11.13
N LEU A 137 10.64 2.41 9.82
CA LEU A 137 11.07 1.13 9.25
C LEU A 137 12.57 0.87 9.45
N LYS A 138 13.39 1.91 9.47
CA LYS A 138 14.84 1.82 9.56
C LYS A 138 15.35 1.73 11.00
N ASN A 139 14.86 2.61 11.88
CA ASN A 139 15.41 2.79 13.23
C ASN A 139 14.64 1.96 14.26
N LYS A 140 15.32 1.60 15.35
CA LYS A 140 14.70 0.88 16.46
C LYS A 140 13.69 1.76 17.19
N GLU A 141 14.07 2.99 17.45
CA GLU A 141 13.26 3.96 18.17
C GLU A 141 13.27 5.31 17.43
N VAL A 142 12.14 5.96 17.35
CA VAL A 142 11.95 7.23 16.63
C VAL A 142 11.09 8.17 17.46
N SER A 143 11.58 9.37 17.68
CA SER A 143 10.78 10.54 18.04
C SER A 143 10.68 11.45 16.82
N TYR A 144 9.56 12.12 16.65
CA TYR A 144 9.36 13.01 15.51
C TYR A 144 8.54 14.24 15.92
N LYS A 145 8.91 15.39 15.38
CA LYS A 145 8.17 16.64 15.60
C LYS A 145 8.03 17.39 14.28
N GLY A 146 6.84 17.30 13.71
CA GLY A 146 6.47 17.92 12.45
C GLY A 146 5.13 18.63 12.50
N LYS A 147 4.56 18.87 11.33
CA LYS A 147 3.26 19.54 11.17
C LYS A 147 2.10 18.56 11.31
N PHE A 148 2.27 17.34 10.85
CA PHE A 148 1.23 16.30 10.81
C PHE A 148 1.50 15.15 11.78
N TYR A 149 2.75 14.97 12.17
CA TYR A 149 3.16 13.96 13.14
C TYR A 149 3.93 14.63 14.27
N ASP A 150 3.53 14.32 15.49
CA ASP A 150 4.25 14.67 16.72
C ASP A 150 4.19 13.44 17.63
N SER A 151 5.34 12.88 17.98
CA SER A 151 5.41 11.67 18.80
C SER A 151 6.62 11.66 19.71
N GLU A 152 6.39 11.31 20.96
CA GLU A 152 7.42 10.83 21.87
C GLU A 152 8.10 9.59 21.27
N PRO A 153 9.25 9.12 21.81
CA PRO A 153 9.94 7.95 21.28
C PRO A 153 9.03 6.72 21.16
N ILE A 154 8.88 6.21 19.96
CA ILE A 154 8.09 5.00 19.66
C ILE A 154 8.95 3.96 18.96
N THR A 155 8.63 2.69 19.18
CA THR A 155 9.26 1.53 18.55
C THR A 155 8.22 0.72 17.81
N ILE A 156 8.43 0.48 16.52
CA ILE A 156 7.64 -0.49 15.78
C ILE A 156 8.19 -1.89 16.11
N MET A 157 7.42 -2.70 16.82
CA MET A 157 7.87 -4.01 17.31
C MET A 157 8.03 -5.03 16.18
N THR A 158 7.12 -5.01 15.18
CA THR A 158 7.26 -5.81 13.97
C THR A 158 8.31 -5.19 13.06
N ARG A 159 9.40 -5.92 12.77
CA ARG A 159 10.46 -5.42 11.88
C ARG A 159 10.39 -6.10 10.51
N PRO A 160 10.57 -5.37 9.41
CA PRO A 160 10.63 -5.97 8.09
C PRO A 160 11.84 -6.91 7.98
N ILE A 161 11.74 -7.92 7.12
CA ILE A 161 12.86 -8.80 6.77
C ILE A 161 13.75 -8.16 5.69
N SER A 162 13.17 -7.29 4.84
CA SER A 162 13.90 -6.50 3.87
C SER A 162 14.57 -5.30 4.54
N ASN A 163 15.86 -5.07 4.24
CA ASN A 163 16.59 -3.93 4.80
C ASN A 163 17.48 -3.28 3.73
N PRO A 164 17.04 -2.16 3.15
CA PRO A 164 15.75 -1.48 3.38
C PRO A 164 14.57 -2.18 2.67
N VAL A 165 13.34 -1.89 3.13
CA VAL A 165 12.14 -2.21 2.34
C VAL A 165 12.22 -1.48 1.00
N GLN A 166 12.04 -2.20 -0.10
CA GLN A 166 12.09 -1.60 -1.45
C GLN A 166 10.92 -0.65 -1.65
N MET A 167 11.20 0.61 -1.98
CA MET A 167 10.18 1.65 -2.19
C MET A 167 10.27 2.26 -3.58
N MET A 168 9.11 2.68 -4.11
CA MET A 168 8.97 3.53 -5.29
C MET A 168 8.11 4.74 -4.94
N VAL A 169 8.45 5.90 -5.48
CA VAL A 169 7.70 7.15 -5.31
C VAL A 169 7.12 7.56 -6.66
N ALA A 170 5.81 7.91 -6.70
CA ALA A 170 5.11 8.40 -7.88
C ALA A 170 4.68 9.87 -7.74
#